data_2fac7307f5b5737eca7669c85d43db77
#
_entry.id   2fac7307f5b5737eca7669c85d43db77
#
_cell.length_a   1.000
_cell.length_b   1.000
_cell.length_c   1.000
_cell.angle_alpha   90.00
_cell.angle_beta   90.00
_cell.angle_gamma   90.00
#
_symmetry.space_group_name_H-M   'P 1'
#
loop_
_entity.id
_entity.type
_entity.pdbx_description
1 polymer ?
#
loop_
_entity_poly.entity_id
_entity_poly.type
_entity_poly.pdbx_seq_one_letter_code
_entity_poly.pdbx_strand_id
1 'polypeptide(L)'
;MRRGIYYKGIKLDSSYEVIVAKNLDYNDIVWTRCSRFPYHIDGVLHYYTPDFYLPKYDVYLDPKNDYLIKNINPVLGYKDVDKIEAVMLENNIKIIILSKEQLY
;
A
#
# COMPACT_ATOMS: atom_id res chain seq x y z
N MET A 1 -1.34 13.69 -15.97
CA MET A 1 -0.77 12.34 -15.75
C MET A 1 0.37 12.40 -14.75
N ARG A 2 0.33 11.52 -13.79
CA ARG A 2 1.35 11.45 -12.76
C ARG A 2 2.60 10.77 -13.29
N ARG A 3 3.76 11.41 -13.15
CA ARG A 3 5.03 10.80 -13.53
C ARG A 3 5.49 9.85 -12.42
N GLY A 4 5.86 8.63 -12.78
CA GLY A 4 6.48 7.71 -11.85
C GLY A 4 7.94 8.05 -11.63
N ILE A 5 8.49 7.52 -10.54
CA ILE A 5 9.92 7.60 -10.23
C ILE A 5 10.49 6.20 -10.42
N TYR A 6 11.60 6.10 -11.15
CA TYR A 6 12.25 4.80 -11.35
C TYR A 6 13.32 4.57 -10.29
N TYR A 7 13.23 3.43 -9.64
CA TYR A 7 14.20 2.97 -8.66
C TYR A 7 14.62 1.55 -9.04
N LYS A 8 15.90 1.37 -9.35
CA LYS A 8 16.46 0.09 -9.83
C LYS A 8 15.65 -0.51 -10.99
N GLY A 9 15.19 0.35 -11.91
CA GLY A 9 14.41 -0.07 -13.06
C GLY A 9 12.93 -0.34 -12.79
N ILE A 10 12.47 -0.19 -11.54
CA ILE A 10 11.08 -0.41 -11.15
C ILE A 10 10.39 0.94 -10.99
N LYS A 11 9.24 1.10 -11.62
CA LYS A 11 8.46 2.33 -11.51
C LYS A 11 7.72 2.38 -10.17
N LEU A 12 7.95 3.45 -9.42
CA LEU A 12 7.26 3.76 -8.17
C LEU A 12 6.46 5.05 -8.34
N ASP A 13 5.38 5.18 -7.58
CA ASP A 13 4.44 6.29 -7.78
C ASP A 13 4.80 7.56 -7.01
N SER A 14 5.68 7.46 -6.03
CA SER A 14 6.06 8.62 -5.21
C SER A 14 7.45 8.46 -4.61
N SER A 15 8.05 9.59 -4.20
CA SER A 15 9.31 9.59 -3.45
C SER A 15 9.19 8.84 -2.12
N TYR A 16 8.01 8.80 -1.56
CA TYR A 16 7.68 8.08 -0.34
C TYR A 16 7.88 6.57 -0.52
N GLU A 17 7.38 6.02 -1.64
CA GLU A 17 7.60 4.61 -1.97
C GLU A 17 9.07 4.32 -2.20
N VAL A 18 9.83 5.26 -2.75
CA VAL A 18 11.29 5.11 -2.91
C VAL A 18 11.97 4.96 -1.55
N ILE A 19 11.56 5.74 -0.55
CA ILE A 19 12.11 5.63 0.82
C ILE A 19 11.85 4.22 1.38
N VAL A 20 10.64 3.72 1.22
CA VAL A 20 10.29 2.36 1.68
C VAL A 20 11.14 1.31 0.96
N ALA A 21 11.23 1.40 -0.37
CA ALA A 21 12.02 0.46 -1.17
C ALA A 21 13.49 0.45 -0.75
N LYS A 22 14.07 1.63 -0.50
CA LYS A 22 15.46 1.74 -0.04
C LYS A 22 15.65 1.10 1.34
N ASN A 23 14.71 1.30 2.25
CA ASN A 23 14.77 0.70 3.57
C ASN A 23 14.66 -0.83 3.52
N LEU A 24 13.79 -1.35 2.66
CA LEU A 24 13.67 -2.80 2.45
C LEU A 24 14.98 -3.37 1.91
N ASP A 25 15.54 -2.73 0.88
CA ASP A 25 16.81 -3.17 0.29
C ASP A 25 17.97 -3.10 1.29
N TYR A 26 18.03 -2.03 2.09
CA TYR A 26 19.06 -1.86 3.11
C TYR A 26 19.03 -2.98 4.15
N ASN A 27 17.85 -3.51 4.45
CA ASN A 27 17.66 -4.60 5.41
C ASN A 27 17.63 -5.98 4.75
N ASP A 28 18.01 -6.07 3.47
CA ASP A 28 18.02 -7.30 2.69
C ASP A 28 16.65 -7.99 2.64
N ILE A 29 15.58 -7.21 2.62
CA ILE A 29 14.22 -7.71 2.50
C ILE A 29 13.81 -7.67 1.04
N VAL A 30 13.57 -8.84 0.46
CA VAL A 30 13.08 -8.94 -0.93
C VAL A 30 11.65 -8.43 -1.00
N TRP A 31 11.38 -7.62 -2.01
CA TRP A 31 10.05 -7.08 -2.27
C TRP A 31 9.73 -7.10 -3.77
N THR A 32 8.44 -7.15 -4.08
CA THR A 32 7.96 -7.05 -5.45
C THR A 32 6.78 -6.08 -5.50
N ARG A 33 6.41 -5.67 -6.71
CA ARG A 33 5.15 -4.97 -6.94
C ARG A 33 4.02 -5.99 -6.92
N CYS A 34 2.79 -5.51 -6.82
CA CYS A 34 1.61 -6.35 -6.59
C CYS A 34 0.59 -6.22 -7.71
N SER A 35 -0.27 -7.24 -7.82
CA SER A 35 -1.49 -7.17 -8.60
C SER A 35 -2.61 -6.59 -7.75
N ARG A 36 -3.70 -6.14 -8.40
CA ARG A 36 -4.84 -5.59 -7.70
C ARG A 36 -5.68 -6.69 -7.06
N PHE A 37 -6.34 -6.32 -5.96
CA PHE A 37 -7.28 -7.18 -5.25
C PHE A 37 -8.68 -6.57 -5.28
N PRO A 38 -9.74 -7.39 -5.48
CA PRO A 38 -11.11 -6.91 -5.37
C PRO A 38 -11.54 -6.77 -3.91
N TYR A 39 -12.40 -5.80 -3.64
CA TYR A 39 -13.05 -5.66 -2.34
C TYR A 39 -14.40 -4.98 -2.51
N HIS A 40 -15.27 -5.08 -1.50
CA HIS A 40 -16.59 -4.47 -1.53
C HIS A 40 -16.76 -3.49 -0.38
N ILE A 41 -17.36 -2.33 -0.68
CA ILE A 41 -17.85 -1.38 0.31
C ILE A 41 -19.30 -1.10 -0.04
N ASP A 42 -20.19 -1.31 0.94
CA ASP A 42 -21.64 -1.13 0.76
C ASP A 42 -22.18 -1.88 -0.46
N GLY A 43 -21.68 -3.09 -0.69
CA GLY A 43 -22.10 -3.93 -1.81
C GLY A 43 -21.53 -3.53 -3.17
N VAL A 44 -20.68 -2.51 -3.23
CA VAL A 44 -20.07 -2.04 -4.48
C VAL A 44 -18.67 -2.61 -4.64
N LEU A 45 -18.38 -3.20 -5.79
CA LEU A 45 -17.08 -3.77 -6.10
C LEU A 45 -16.06 -2.67 -6.42
N HIS A 46 -14.92 -2.75 -5.77
CA HIS A 46 -13.75 -1.89 -6.00
C HIS A 46 -12.49 -2.74 -6.14
N TYR A 47 -11.41 -2.12 -6.60
CA TYR A 47 -10.11 -2.77 -6.68
C TYR A 47 -9.06 -1.94 -5.97
N TYR A 48 -8.09 -2.62 -5.36
CA TYR A 48 -6.99 -2.00 -4.64
C TYR A 48 -5.67 -2.73 -4.94
N THR A 49 -4.62 -1.96 -5.20
CA THR A 49 -3.28 -2.50 -5.43
C THR A 49 -2.38 -2.07 -4.27
N PRO A 50 -1.91 -3.01 -3.43
CA PRO A 50 -0.90 -2.70 -2.42
C PRO A 50 0.38 -2.19 -3.08
N ASP A 51 1.18 -1.43 -2.35
CA ASP A 51 2.40 -0.86 -2.92
C ASP A 51 3.54 -1.86 -2.98
N PHE A 52 3.68 -2.73 -1.97
CA PHE A 52 4.76 -3.72 -1.90
C PHE A 52 4.24 -5.07 -1.41
N TYR A 53 4.85 -6.13 -1.92
CA TYR A 53 4.68 -7.48 -1.40
C TYR A 53 6.02 -8.02 -0.91
N LEU A 54 6.02 -8.63 0.28
CA LEU A 54 7.22 -9.23 0.87
C LEU A 54 7.05 -10.75 0.84
N PRO A 55 7.62 -11.44 -0.18
CA PRO A 55 7.39 -12.88 -0.35
C PRO A 55 7.79 -13.73 0.85
N LYS A 56 8.88 -13.38 1.51
CA LYS A 56 9.39 -14.14 2.66
C LYS A 56 8.40 -14.15 3.83
N TYR A 57 7.66 -13.07 4.00
CA TYR A 57 6.73 -12.91 5.14
C TYR A 57 5.27 -13.08 4.73
N ASP A 58 5.01 -13.17 3.43
CA ASP A 58 3.65 -13.22 2.88
C ASP A 58 2.77 -12.09 3.40
N VAL A 59 3.31 -10.87 3.38
CA VAL A 59 2.59 -9.66 3.77
C VAL A 59 2.75 -8.58 2.72
N TYR A 60 1.79 -7.66 2.69
CA TYR A 60 1.78 -6.51 1.82
C TYR A 60 2.01 -5.24 2.64
N LEU A 61 2.64 -4.23 2.05
CA LEU A 61 2.87 -2.95 2.70
C LEU A 61 2.13 -1.84 1.96
N ASP A 62 1.54 -0.94 2.72
CA ASP A 62 0.85 0.23 2.21
C ASP A 62 1.25 1.47 3.00
N PRO A 63 2.23 2.26 2.50
CA PRO A 63 2.59 3.52 3.14
C PRO A 63 1.44 4.53 3.01
N LYS A 64 1.06 5.14 4.12
CA LYS A 64 0.00 6.15 4.19
C LYS A 64 0.45 7.32 5.04
N ASN A 65 -0.03 8.54 4.72
CA ASN A 65 0.13 9.63 5.66
C ASN A 65 -0.90 9.51 6.78
N ASP A 66 -0.62 10.14 7.91
CA ASP A 66 -1.47 10.01 9.09
C ASP A 66 -2.89 10.55 8.89
N TYR A 67 -3.03 11.58 8.07
CA TYR A 67 -4.34 12.13 7.77
C TYR A 67 -5.25 11.06 7.15
N LEU A 68 -4.76 10.31 6.16
CA LEU A 68 -5.52 9.27 5.47
C LEU A 68 -5.80 8.06 6.37
N ILE A 69 -4.96 7.81 7.36
CA ILE A 69 -5.19 6.73 8.33
C ILE A 69 -6.37 7.08 9.24
N LYS A 70 -6.46 8.34 9.68
CA LYS A 70 -7.42 8.77 10.71
C LYS A 70 -8.72 9.33 10.17
N ASN A 71 -8.74 9.80 8.93
CA ASN A 71 -9.86 10.58 8.38
C ASN A 71 -10.47 9.90 7.17
N ILE A 72 -11.68 10.35 6.82
CA ILE A 72 -12.36 9.89 5.61
C ILE A 72 -11.58 10.42 4.40
N ASN A 73 -11.26 9.52 3.47
CA ASN A 73 -10.63 9.90 2.22
C ASN A 73 -11.66 10.65 1.36
N PRO A 74 -11.40 11.91 0.97
CA PRO A 74 -12.38 12.71 0.24
C PRO A 74 -12.67 12.18 -1.17
N VAL A 75 -11.74 11.43 -1.77
CA VAL A 75 -11.96 10.83 -3.09
C VAL A 75 -12.82 9.57 -2.97
N LEU A 76 -12.59 8.74 -1.95
CA LEU A 76 -13.29 7.46 -1.77
C LEU A 76 -14.64 7.62 -1.06
N GLY A 77 -14.77 8.60 -0.18
CA GLY A 77 -15.97 8.75 0.67
C GLY A 77 -15.98 7.85 1.90
N TYR A 78 -14.88 7.11 2.16
CA TYR A 78 -14.70 6.27 3.34
C TYR A 78 -13.23 6.27 3.75
N LYS A 79 -12.90 5.73 4.92
CA LYS A 79 -11.51 5.70 5.40
C LYS A 79 -10.67 4.67 4.65
N ASP A 80 -9.41 5.00 4.41
CA ASP A 80 -8.48 4.04 3.81
C ASP A 80 -8.31 2.79 4.67
N VAL A 81 -8.33 2.92 5.99
CA VAL A 81 -8.25 1.75 6.88
C VAL A 81 -9.43 0.81 6.70
N ASP A 82 -10.63 1.33 6.42
CA ASP A 82 -11.80 0.50 6.15
C ASP A 82 -11.65 -0.25 4.84
N LYS A 83 -11.10 0.40 3.81
CA LYS A 83 -10.75 -0.24 2.55
C LYS A 83 -9.74 -1.36 2.75
N ILE A 84 -8.65 -1.07 3.46
CA ILE A 84 -7.59 -2.06 3.71
C ILE A 84 -8.13 -3.26 4.47
N GLU A 85 -8.97 -3.03 5.48
CA GLU A 85 -9.61 -4.09 6.24
C GLU A 85 -10.50 -4.97 5.36
N ALA A 86 -11.31 -4.37 4.49
CA ALA A 86 -12.15 -5.12 3.55
C ALA A 86 -11.31 -5.98 2.60
N VAL A 87 -10.21 -5.43 2.07
CA VAL A 87 -9.30 -6.18 1.21
C VAL A 87 -8.70 -7.38 1.93
N MET A 88 -8.25 -7.19 3.17
CA MET A 88 -7.67 -8.28 3.96
C MET A 88 -8.66 -9.40 4.22
N LEU A 89 -9.88 -9.03 4.60
CA LEU A 89 -10.93 -10.01 4.91
C LEU A 89 -11.38 -10.78 3.67
N GLU A 90 -11.62 -10.07 2.57
CA GLU A 90 -12.18 -10.71 1.37
C GLU A 90 -11.15 -11.53 0.60
N ASN A 91 -9.86 -11.22 0.73
CA ASN A 91 -8.81 -11.92 0.00
C ASN A 91 -7.91 -12.79 0.89
N ASN A 92 -8.18 -12.81 2.18
CA ASN A 92 -7.40 -13.58 3.17
C ASN A 92 -5.90 -13.28 3.08
N ILE A 93 -5.57 -11.98 3.06
CA ILE A 93 -4.18 -11.49 3.02
C ILE A 93 -3.93 -10.55 4.19
N LYS A 94 -2.66 -10.31 4.48
CA LYS A 94 -2.24 -9.37 5.52
C LYS A 94 -1.59 -8.14 4.89
N ILE A 95 -2.11 -6.97 5.21
CA ILE A 95 -1.56 -5.68 4.76
C ILE A 95 -1.12 -4.90 5.99
N ILE A 96 0.12 -4.42 5.98
CA ILE A 96 0.66 -3.57 7.04
C ILE A 96 0.66 -2.13 6.54
N ILE A 97 -0.05 -1.27 7.26
CA ILE A 97 -0.07 0.17 6.97
C ILE A 97 1.14 0.82 7.66
N LEU A 98 1.98 1.49 6.89
CA LEU A 98 3.11 2.24 7.41
C LEU A 98 2.77 3.71 7.42
N SER A 99 2.79 4.34 8.60
CA SER A 99 2.59 5.78 8.66
C SER A 99 3.84 6.52 8.19
N LYS A 100 3.65 7.72 7.66
CA LYS A 100 4.76 8.54 7.16
C LYS A 100 5.78 8.85 8.25
N GLU A 101 5.34 9.09 9.47
CA GLU A 101 6.21 9.38 10.59
C GLU A 101 7.08 8.21 11.00
N GLN A 102 6.66 6.98 10.76
CA GLN A 102 7.45 5.78 11.06
C GLN A 102 8.65 5.59 10.13
N LEU A 103 8.69 6.33 9.01
CA LEU A 103 9.73 6.19 8.00
C LEU A 103 10.84 7.24 8.10
N TYR A 104 10.70 8.22 8.96
CA TYR A 104 11.68 9.30 9.14
C TYR A 104 12.32 9.30 10.52
#